data_a7504726d1a1cd4ff81b0b806538ec5d
#
_entry.id   a7504726d1a1cd4ff81b0b806538ec5d
#
_cell.length_a   1.000
_cell.length_b   1.000
_cell.length_c   1.000
_cell.angle_alpha   90.00
_cell.angle_beta   90.00
_cell.angle_gamma   90.00
#
_symmetry.space_group_name_H-M   'P 1'
#
loop_
_entity.id
_entity.type
_entity.pdbx_description
1 polymer ?
#
loop_
_entity_poly.entity_id
_entity_poly.type
_entity_poly.pdbx_seq_one_letter_code
_entity_poly.pdbx_strand_id
1 'polypeptide(L)'
;MATQITEEMIQTDTMPVRLYRSGAAGRSAPVVMHLHGGAFVGGSLESGRMVATLLADAGAVVVSADYPLTPFPGALDAAFRTLNWLHKSRGSLAGRRSAVFVAGEEAGGNLAASLALMARDQQTPPLAGQILLSPMLDPGMATCSMREAEAGAGGCPWADGWHRYLGSADKADHPYAAPLGSSRLGGLAPALVLTAQDDLLRDESLRYAQRLRESGVTVDAHVLDGPTGWPCALIDRANADASVAHSWAAAVRERFAAFFEQTTQRSCCFSLRPDKFWK
;
A
#
# COMPACT_ATOMS: atom_id res chain seq x y z
N MET A 1 -27.05 2.61 0.23
CA MET A 1 -27.09 1.13 0.16
C MET A 1 -25.64 0.66 0.27
N ALA A 2 -25.32 -0.23 1.20
CA ALA A 2 -23.98 -0.82 1.27
C ALA A 2 -23.74 -1.64 -0.01
N THR A 3 -22.62 -1.42 -0.68
CA THR A 3 -22.26 -2.15 -1.90
C THR A 3 -21.88 -3.57 -1.48
N GLN A 4 -22.52 -4.59 -2.06
CA GLN A 4 -22.17 -5.97 -1.77
C GLN A 4 -20.78 -6.28 -2.33
N ILE A 5 -19.83 -6.63 -1.45
CA ILE A 5 -18.49 -7.08 -1.81
C ILE A 5 -18.48 -8.60 -1.84
N THR A 6 -17.93 -9.17 -2.91
CA THR A 6 -17.67 -10.60 -3.02
C THR A 6 -16.21 -10.88 -2.66
N GLU A 7 -15.97 -11.97 -1.94
CA GLU A 7 -14.64 -12.44 -1.55
C GLU A 7 -14.40 -13.84 -2.13
N GLU A 8 -13.23 -14.05 -2.73
CA GLU A 8 -12.86 -15.34 -3.33
C GLU A 8 -11.39 -15.62 -3.04
N MET A 9 -11.07 -16.84 -2.61
CA MET A 9 -9.68 -17.28 -2.42
C MET A 9 -9.11 -17.82 -3.72
N ILE A 10 -7.93 -17.36 -4.10
CA ILE A 10 -7.21 -17.82 -5.29
C ILE A 10 -5.82 -18.30 -4.85
N GLN A 11 -5.49 -19.55 -5.23
CA GLN A 11 -4.14 -20.05 -5.07
C GLN A 11 -3.30 -19.62 -6.27
N THR A 12 -2.23 -18.87 -6.02
CA THR A 12 -1.24 -18.53 -7.05
C THR A 12 0.00 -19.39 -6.89
N ASP A 13 0.90 -19.34 -7.88
CA ASP A 13 2.19 -20.08 -7.82
C ASP A 13 3.14 -19.52 -6.75
N THR A 14 2.82 -18.37 -6.16
CA THR A 14 3.69 -17.70 -5.19
C THR A 14 3.13 -17.70 -3.78
N MET A 15 1.86 -17.36 -3.62
CA MET A 15 1.18 -17.29 -2.33
C MET A 15 -0.34 -17.29 -2.51
N PRO A 16 -1.12 -17.64 -1.46
CA PRO A 16 -2.57 -17.44 -1.46
C PRO A 16 -2.91 -15.96 -1.58
N VAL A 17 -3.97 -15.64 -2.31
CA VAL A 17 -4.52 -14.29 -2.39
C VAL A 17 -6.02 -14.33 -2.19
N ARG A 18 -6.58 -13.25 -1.63
CA ARG A 18 -8.03 -13.05 -1.57
C ARG A 18 -8.43 -11.92 -2.50
N LEU A 19 -9.36 -12.21 -3.37
CA LEU A 19 -9.95 -11.26 -4.29
C LEU A 19 -11.17 -10.60 -3.64
N TYR A 20 -11.19 -9.25 -3.65
CA TYR A 20 -12.35 -8.46 -3.26
C TYR A 20 -12.87 -7.71 -4.47
N ARG A 21 -14.19 -7.77 -4.68
CA ARG A 21 -14.85 -7.11 -5.80
C ARG A 21 -16.17 -6.52 -5.35
N SER A 22 -16.35 -5.23 -5.61
CA SER A 22 -17.67 -4.59 -5.51
C SER A 22 -18.52 -4.92 -6.72
N GLY A 23 -19.83 -5.11 -6.53
CA GLY A 23 -20.79 -5.29 -7.62
C GLY A 23 -20.85 -4.11 -8.61
N ALA A 24 -20.34 -2.94 -8.22
CA ALA A 24 -20.22 -1.75 -9.06
C ALA A 24 -18.92 -1.69 -9.89
N ALA A 25 -17.98 -2.62 -9.70
CA ALA A 25 -16.70 -2.62 -10.41
C ALA A 25 -16.90 -2.81 -11.93
N GLY A 26 -16.56 -1.78 -12.70
CA GLY A 26 -16.67 -1.78 -14.16
C GLY A 26 -15.56 -2.58 -14.86
N ARG A 27 -15.72 -2.80 -16.19
CA ARG A 27 -14.76 -3.55 -17.03
C ARG A 27 -13.36 -2.93 -17.15
N SER A 28 -13.11 -1.75 -16.57
CA SER A 28 -11.82 -1.07 -16.53
C SER A 28 -11.49 -0.60 -15.11
N ALA A 29 -12.08 -1.26 -14.11
CA ALA A 29 -11.81 -0.95 -12.71
C ALA A 29 -10.30 -1.02 -12.42
N PRO A 30 -9.73 -0.14 -11.57
CA PRO A 30 -8.38 -0.29 -11.07
C PRO A 30 -8.15 -1.67 -10.46
N VAL A 31 -6.98 -2.25 -10.67
CA VAL A 31 -6.58 -3.49 -10.01
C VAL A 31 -5.50 -3.16 -8.98
N VAL A 32 -5.77 -3.48 -7.73
CA VAL A 32 -4.90 -3.14 -6.61
C VAL A 32 -4.31 -4.41 -6.02
N MET A 33 -2.99 -4.52 -5.96
CA MET A 33 -2.34 -5.47 -5.08
C MET A 33 -2.28 -4.88 -3.69
N HIS A 34 -2.92 -5.52 -2.73
CA HIS A 34 -2.97 -5.08 -1.34
C HIS A 34 -2.11 -5.99 -0.44
N LEU A 35 -1.40 -5.37 0.49
CA LEU A 35 -0.47 -5.99 1.42
C LEU A 35 -0.85 -5.55 2.84
N HIS A 36 -1.19 -6.53 3.69
CA HIS A 36 -1.69 -6.29 5.03
C HIS A 36 -0.60 -5.79 6.00
N GLY A 37 -1.01 -5.15 7.09
CA GLY A 37 -0.15 -4.78 8.21
C GLY A 37 0.15 -5.97 9.15
N GLY A 38 0.78 -5.65 10.28
CA GLY A 38 1.14 -6.60 11.33
C GLY A 38 2.61 -6.52 11.74
N ALA A 39 3.24 -5.36 11.54
CA ALA A 39 4.59 -5.01 11.96
C ALA A 39 5.66 -6.04 11.59
N PHE A 40 5.51 -6.81 10.52
CA PHE A 40 6.36 -7.95 10.14
C PHE A 40 6.47 -9.07 11.20
N VAL A 41 5.77 -8.97 12.32
CA VAL A 41 5.73 -10.01 13.35
C VAL A 41 4.50 -10.89 13.24
N GLY A 42 3.49 -10.45 12.50
CA GLY A 42 2.22 -11.12 12.31
C GLY A 42 1.47 -10.56 11.10
N GLY A 43 0.14 -10.66 11.16
CA GLY A 43 -0.74 -10.26 10.09
C GLY A 43 -1.23 -11.43 9.25
N SER A 44 -2.26 -11.18 8.47
CA SER A 44 -2.91 -12.16 7.60
C SER A 44 -3.92 -11.46 6.68
N LEU A 45 -4.52 -12.20 5.76
CA LEU A 45 -5.63 -11.71 4.96
C LEU A 45 -6.80 -11.17 5.79
N GLU A 46 -7.03 -11.73 7.00
CA GLU A 46 -8.07 -11.23 7.90
C GLU A 46 -7.73 -9.88 8.52
N SER A 47 -6.47 -9.65 8.91
CA SER A 47 -6.05 -8.36 9.44
C SER A 47 -6.09 -7.25 8.40
N GLY A 48 -5.85 -7.56 7.12
CA GLY A 48 -5.92 -6.60 6.02
C GLY A 48 -7.34 -6.43 5.42
N ARG A 49 -8.33 -7.16 5.92
CA ARG A 49 -9.68 -7.20 5.33
C ARG A 49 -10.34 -5.83 5.27
N MET A 50 -10.18 -5.02 6.31
CA MET A 50 -10.74 -3.68 6.39
C MET A 50 -10.26 -2.80 5.23
N VAL A 51 -8.95 -2.66 5.07
CA VAL A 51 -8.36 -1.82 4.02
C VAL A 51 -8.70 -2.37 2.63
N ALA A 52 -8.64 -3.70 2.43
CA ALA A 52 -9.03 -4.33 1.18
C ALA A 52 -10.50 -4.06 0.82
N THR A 53 -11.40 -4.09 1.81
CA THR A 53 -12.82 -3.77 1.65
C THR A 53 -13.02 -2.31 1.25
N LEU A 54 -12.36 -1.36 1.93
CA LEU A 54 -12.45 0.07 1.60
C LEU A 54 -11.93 0.38 0.18
N LEU A 55 -10.86 -0.28 -0.25
CA LEU A 55 -10.34 -0.16 -1.63
C LEU A 55 -11.36 -0.71 -2.65
N ALA A 56 -12.01 -1.84 -2.34
CA ALA A 56 -13.03 -2.42 -3.21
C ALA A 56 -14.28 -1.54 -3.27
N ASP A 57 -14.71 -0.97 -2.14
CA ASP A 57 -15.81 -0.01 -2.07
C ASP A 57 -15.51 1.29 -2.84
N ALA A 58 -14.24 1.66 -2.94
CA ALA A 58 -13.78 2.77 -3.78
C ALA A 58 -13.77 2.44 -5.29
N GLY A 59 -14.20 1.25 -5.69
CA GLY A 59 -14.37 0.82 -7.08
C GLY A 59 -13.22 0.00 -7.66
N ALA A 60 -12.25 -0.42 -6.86
CA ALA A 60 -11.17 -1.28 -7.32
C ALA A 60 -11.54 -2.78 -7.28
N VAL A 61 -10.84 -3.56 -8.11
CA VAL A 61 -10.70 -5.01 -7.91
C VAL A 61 -9.42 -5.21 -7.10
N VAL A 62 -9.55 -5.74 -5.88
CA VAL A 62 -8.44 -5.84 -4.94
C VAL A 62 -7.97 -7.29 -4.81
N VAL A 63 -6.68 -7.48 -4.94
CA VAL A 63 -5.98 -8.76 -4.71
C VAL A 63 -5.15 -8.59 -3.44
N SER A 64 -5.70 -9.02 -2.31
CA SER A 64 -5.00 -9.02 -1.02
C SER A 64 -4.11 -10.25 -0.92
N ALA A 65 -2.82 -10.04 -0.68
CA ALA A 65 -1.81 -11.08 -0.71
C ALA A 65 -1.39 -11.53 0.70
N ASP A 66 -1.35 -12.85 0.92
CA ASP A 66 -0.89 -13.47 2.17
C ASP A 66 0.63 -13.70 2.08
N TYR A 67 1.38 -12.60 2.16
CA TYR A 67 2.83 -12.65 1.98
C TYR A 67 3.53 -13.35 3.16
N PRO A 68 4.61 -14.11 2.89
CA PRO A 68 5.33 -14.82 3.94
C PRO A 68 6.08 -13.84 4.86
N LEU A 69 6.04 -14.08 6.17
CA LEU A 69 6.79 -13.30 7.17
C LEU A 69 8.27 -13.75 7.23
N THR A 70 8.92 -13.72 6.07
CA THR A 70 10.34 -14.08 5.93
C THR A 70 11.23 -12.83 5.90
N PRO A 71 12.47 -12.92 6.37
CA PRO A 71 13.39 -11.80 6.32
C PRO A 71 13.60 -11.26 4.90
N PHE A 72 13.93 -9.99 4.82
CA PHE A 72 14.33 -9.32 3.57
C PHE A 72 15.51 -10.06 2.89
N PRO A 73 15.45 -10.32 1.57
CA PRO A 73 14.41 -9.85 0.63
C PRO A 73 13.21 -10.81 0.44
N GLY A 74 13.12 -11.92 1.17
CA GLY A 74 12.21 -13.02 0.90
C GLY A 74 10.72 -12.63 0.77
N ALA A 75 10.18 -11.85 1.73
CA ALA A 75 8.81 -11.36 1.68
C ALA A 75 8.58 -10.44 0.45
N LEU A 76 9.53 -9.54 0.19
CA LEU A 76 9.44 -8.60 -0.93
C LEU A 76 9.53 -9.32 -2.28
N ASP A 77 10.41 -10.31 -2.43
CA ASP A 77 10.54 -11.09 -3.67
C ASP A 77 9.28 -11.89 -3.97
N ALA A 78 8.65 -12.47 -2.93
CA ALA A 78 7.38 -13.15 -3.07
C ALA A 78 6.27 -12.18 -3.50
N ALA A 79 6.20 -11.00 -2.87
CA ALA A 79 5.27 -9.95 -3.23
C ALA A 79 5.48 -9.45 -4.67
N PHE A 80 6.74 -9.29 -5.11
CA PHE A 80 7.05 -8.85 -6.48
C PHE A 80 6.64 -9.90 -7.53
N ARG A 81 6.84 -11.18 -7.27
CA ARG A 81 6.34 -12.25 -8.15
C ARG A 81 4.82 -12.22 -8.26
N THR A 82 4.12 -12.00 -7.14
CA THR A 82 2.66 -11.89 -7.13
C THR A 82 2.17 -10.64 -7.88
N LEU A 83 2.87 -9.51 -7.77
CA LEU A 83 2.57 -8.29 -8.53
C LEU A 83 2.70 -8.55 -10.05
N ASN A 84 3.73 -9.28 -10.47
CA ASN A 84 3.89 -9.67 -11.87
C ASN A 84 2.78 -10.62 -12.36
N TRP A 85 2.37 -11.58 -11.51
CA TRP A 85 1.21 -12.43 -11.79
C TRP A 85 -0.07 -11.62 -11.94
N LEU A 86 -0.35 -10.70 -10.99
CA LEU A 86 -1.51 -9.81 -11.03
C LEU A 86 -1.54 -8.99 -12.33
N HIS A 87 -0.41 -8.41 -12.71
CA HIS A 87 -0.33 -7.63 -13.95
C HIS A 87 -0.66 -8.46 -15.19
N LYS A 88 -0.18 -9.70 -15.28
CA LYS A 88 -0.50 -10.64 -16.37
C LYS A 88 -1.97 -11.03 -16.34
N SER A 89 -2.53 -11.26 -15.16
CA SER A 89 -3.91 -11.74 -14.93
C SER A 89 -4.95 -10.62 -14.94
N ARG A 90 -4.58 -9.33 -14.99
CA ARG A 90 -5.51 -8.20 -14.86
C ARG A 90 -6.66 -8.23 -15.87
N GLY A 91 -6.41 -8.83 -17.04
CA GLY A 91 -7.41 -8.95 -18.10
C GLY A 91 -8.61 -9.82 -17.71
N SER A 92 -8.39 -10.89 -16.93
CA SER A 92 -9.42 -11.76 -16.39
C SER A 92 -9.99 -11.23 -15.08
N LEU A 93 -9.20 -10.50 -14.30
CA LEU A 93 -9.62 -9.93 -13.01
C LEU A 93 -10.56 -8.74 -13.19
N ALA A 94 -10.25 -7.81 -14.08
CA ALA A 94 -11.05 -6.60 -14.30
C ALA A 94 -11.13 -6.25 -15.79
N GLY A 95 -9.98 -6.00 -16.46
CA GLY A 95 -9.92 -5.70 -17.89
C GLY A 95 -8.49 -5.49 -18.36
N ARG A 96 -8.25 -5.74 -19.64
CA ARG A 96 -6.89 -5.64 -20.23
C ARG A 96 -6.27 -4.25 -20.08
N ARG A 97 -7.11 -3.20 -19.97
CA ARG A 97 -6.69 -1.80 -19.82
C ARG A 97 -6.72 -1.31 -18.38
N SER A 98 -7.08 -2.18 -17.42
CA SER A 98 -7.11 -1.82 -16.01
C SER A 98 -5.73 -1.38 -15.54
N ALA A 99 -5.68 -0.22 -14.89
CA ALA A 99 -4.49 0.32 -14.28
C ALA A 99 -4.13 -0.50 -13.03
N VAL A 100 -2.83 -0.75 -12.81
CA VAL A 100 -2.34 -1.54 -11.68
C VAL A 100 -1.78 -0.62 -10.62
N PHE A 101 -2.20 -0.86 -9.38
CA PHE A 101 -1.77 -0.15 -8.19
C PHE A 101 -1.19 -1.13 -7.17
N VAL A 102 -0.36 -0.61 -6.28
CA VAL A 102 0.04 -1.29 -5.05
C VAL A 102 -0.52 -0.52 -3.85
N ALA A 103 -0.97 -1.22 -2.83
CA ALA A 103 -1.49 -0.62 -1.60
C ALA A 103 -1.05 -1.43 -0.39
N GLY A 104 -0.89 -0.77 0.76
CA GLY A 104 -0.66 -1.47 2.00
C GLY A 104 -0.64 -0.53 3.19
N GLU A 105 -0.93 -1.10 4.34
CA GLU A 105 -0.85 -0.46 5.62
C GLU A 105 0.33 -0.99 6.44
N GLU A 106 0.95 -0.14 7.23
CA GLU A 106 2.02 -0.45 8.17
C GLU A 106 3.20 -1.22 7.51
N ALA A 107 3.45 -2.48 7.87
CA ALA A 107 4.45 -3.36 7.25
C ALA A 107 4.12 -3.62 5.75
N GLY A 108 2.84 -3.82 5.42
CA GLY A 108 2.39 -3.91 4.04
C GLY A 108 2.60 -2.61 3.26
N GLY A 109 2.52 -1.46 3.94
CA GLY A 109 2.86 -0.16 3.39
C GLY A 109 4.35 -0.04 3.02
N ASN A 110 5.25 -0.62 3.83
CA ASN A 110 6.66 -0.76 3.47
C ASN A 110 6.83 -1.57 2.18
N LEU A 111 6.23 -2.76 2.14
CA LEU A 111 6.32 -3.63 0.96
C LEU A 111 5.73 -2.95 -0.29
N ALA A 112 4.62 -2.22 -0.16
CA ALA A 112 4.02 -1.48 -1.28
C ALA A 112 4.96 -0.37 -1.82
N ALA A 113 5.60 0.41 -0.94
CA ALA A 113 6.60 1.41 -1.32
C ALA A 113 7.83 0.75 -1.97
N SER A 114 8.28 -0.38 -1.44
CA SER A 114 9.40 -1.16 -1.98
C SER A 114 9.08 -1.76 -3.35
N LEU A 115 7.86 -2.26 -3.54
CA LEU A 115 7.38 -2.75 -4.84
C LEU A 115 7.34 -1.62 -5.88
N ALA A 116 6.97 -0.40 -5.48
CA ALA A 116 7.00 0.74 -6.40
C ALA A 116 8.43 1.08 -6.83
N LEU A 117 9.41 1.00 -5.93
CA LEU A 117 10.83 1.14 -6.25
C LEU A 117 11.30 0.04 -7.21
N MET A 118 11.01 -1.23 -6.90
CA MET A 118 11.41 -2.37 -7.74
C MET A 118 10.77 -2.31 -9.13
N ALA A 119 9.48 -2.01 -9.22
CA ALA A 119 8.75 -1.93 -10.49
C ALA A 119 9.32 -0.83 -11.39
N ARG A 120 9.70 0.33 -10.83
CA ARG A 120 10.38 1.39 -11.56
C ARG A 120 11.75 0.94 -12.04
N ASP A 121 12.57 0.36 -11.16
CA ASP A 121 13.96 0.01 -11.46
C ASP A 121 14.04 -1.13 -12.46
N GLN A 122 13.10 -2.09 -12.41
CA GLN A 122 12.99 -3.17 -13.37
C GLN A 122 12.13 -2.81 -14.60
N GLN A 123 11.53 -1.61 -14.63
CA GLN A 123 10.64 -1.13 -15.69
C GLN A 123 9.44 -2.08 -15.93
N THR A 124 9.04 -2.85 -14.92
CA THR A 124 7.93 -3.81 -14.99
C THR A 124 7.48 -4.26 -13.60
N PRO A 125 6.17 -4.46 -13.35
CA PRO A 125 5.09 -3.96 -14.21
C PRO A 125 4.90 -2.43 -14.06
N PRO A 126 4.33 -1.75 -15.06
CA PRO A 126 4.01 -0.34 -14.91
C PRO A 126 2.92 -0.15 -13.85
N LEU A 127 3.19 0.70 -12.86
CA LEU A 127 2.25 1.07 -11.81
C LEU A 127 1.61 2.41 -12.11
N ALA A 128 0.29 2.49 -11.92
CA ALA A 128 -0.46 3.74 -12.01
C ALA A 128 -0.40 4.55 -10.71
N GLY A 129 -0.16 3.90 -9.58
CA GLY A 129 -0.03 4.55 -8.29
C GLY A 129 0.35 3.61 -7.16
N GLN A 130 0.75 4.21 -6.03
CA GLN A 130 1.00 3.55 -4.76
C GLN A 130 0.15 4.19 -3.66
N ILE A 131 -0.47 3.39 -2.80
CA ILE A 131 -1.38 3.81 -1.72
C ILE A 131 -0.79 3.30 -0.41
N LEU A 132 -0.40 4.20 0.45
CA LEU A 132 0.34 3.92 1.67
C LEU A 132 -0.43 4.45 2.88
N LEU A 133 -0.82 3.56 3.79
CA LEU A 133 -1.52 3.89 5.02
C LEU A 133 -0.60 3.64 6.21
N SER A 134 -0.25 4.67 6.96
CA SER A 134 0.70 4.53 8.10
C SER A 134 1.89 3.63 7.78
N PRO A 135 2.63 3.81 6.67
CA PRO A 135 3.66 2.85 6.26
C PRO A 135 4.86 2.85 7.22
N MET A 136 5.38 1.67 7.56
CA MET A 136 6.66 1.48 8.25
C MET A 136 7.82 1.68 7.26
N LEU A 137 8.58 2.79 7.37
CA LEU A 137 9.55 3.17 6.32
C LEU A 137 10.96 3.41 6.85
N ASP A 138 11.12 3.57 8.16
CA ASP A 138 12.39 3.90 8.83
C ASP A 138 12.70 2.95 9.98
N PRO A 139 13.69 2.03 9.84
CA PRO A 139 14.10 1.17 10.92
C PRO A 139 14.77 1.91 12.10
N GLY A 140 15.14 3.18 11.92
CA GLY A 140 15.69 4.01 12.98
C GLY A 140 14.68 4.37 14.06
N MET A 141 13.37 4.35 13.75
CA MET A 141 12.28 4.59 14.70
C MET A 141 12.48 5.85 15.57
N ALA A 142 13.10 6.89 15.00
CA ALA A 142 13.60 8.04 15.76
C ALA A 142 12.72 9.31 15.60
N THR A 143 11.52 9.18 15.03
CA THR A 143 10.59 10.29 14.83
C THR A 143 9.96 10.78 16.14
N CYS A 144 9.43 12.01 16.16
CA CYS A 144 8.74 12.53 17.34
C CYS A 144 7.49 11.73 17.64
N SER A 145 6.65 11.45 16.62
CA SER A 145 5.43 10.66 16.79
C SER A 145 5.69 9.26 17.37
N MET A 146 6.80 8.61 16.96
CA MET A 146 7.20 7.33 17.53
C MET A 146 7.63 7.45 19.01
N ARG A 147 8.30 8.52 19.39
CA ARG A 147 8.74 8.74 20.78
C ARG A 147 7.60 9.20 21.69
N GLU A 148 6.57 9.84 21.14
CA GLU A 148 5.36 10.23 21.86
C GLU A 148 4.48 9.02 22.18
N ALA A 149 4.57 7.96 21.38
CA ALA A 149 3.90 6.71 21.67
C ALA A 149 4.59 6.02 22.85
N GLU A 150 3.94 5.97 24.00
CA GLU A 150 4.45 5.26 25.18
C GLU A 150 4.65 3.77 24.84
N ALA A 151 5.89 3.30 24.97
CA ALA A 151 6.19 1.89 24.91
C ALA A 151 5.53 1.19 26.09
N GLY A 152 4.47 0.42 25.86
CA GLY A 152 3.83 -0.39 26.89
C GLY A 152 4.79 -1.44 27.45
N ALA A 153 4.43 -2.03 28.58
CA ALA A 153 5.23 -3.05 29.29
C ALA A 153 5.55 -4.32 28.46
N GLY A 154 4.92 -4.50 27.30
CA GLY A 154 5.08 -5.65 26.40
C GLY A 154 6.14 -5.48 25.28
N GLY A 155 6.92 -4.39 25.29
CA GLY A 155 7.86 -4.09 24.20
C GLY A 155 7.21 -3.34 23.01
N CYS A 156 8.01 -3.09 21.99
CA CYS A 156 7.59 -2.35 20.79
C CYS A 156 7.48 -3.32 19.60
N PRO A 157 6.27 -3.67 19.14
CA PRO A 157 6.10 -4.64 18.05
C PRO A 157 6.74 -4.18 16.74
N TRP A 158 6.87 -2.88 16.52
CA TRP A 158 7.54 -2.34 15.32
C TRP A 158 9.07 -2.50 15.39
N ALA A 159 9.68 -2.37 16.58
CA ALA A 159 11.11 -2.65 16.75
C ALA A 159 11.41 -4.14 16.52
N ASP A 160 10.61 -5.02 17.10
CA ASP A 160 10.70 -6.48 16.86
C ASP A 160 10.49 -6.82 15.39
N GLY A 161 9.56 -6.14 14.74
CA GLY A 161 9.25 -6.30 13.32
C GLY A 161 10.41 -5.91 12.43
N TRP A 162 11.01 -4.77 12.66
CA TRP A 162 12.20 -4.36 11.92
C TRP A 162 13.35 -5.35 12.11
N HIS A 163 13.59 -5.79 13.35
CA HIS A 163 14.62 -6.79 13.63
C HIS A 163 14.40 -8.10 12.84
N ARG A 164 13.17 -8.61 12.83
CA ARG A 164 12.81 -9.83 12.08
C ARG A 164 12.89 -9.62 10.58
N TYR A 165 12.36 -8.50 10.07
CA TYR A 165 12.32 -8.23 8.64
C TYR A 165 13.71 -8.01 8.06
N LEU A 166 14.55 -7.22 8.70
CA LEU A 166 15.91 -7.01 8.22
C LEU A 166 16.78 -8.27 8.35
N GLY A 167 16.65 -9.00 9.46
CA GLY A 167 17.47 -10.18 9.77
C GLY A 167 18.93 -9.85 10.11
N SER A 168 19.46 -8.71 9.62
CA SER A 168 20.78 -8.19 9.93
C SER A 168 20.82 -6.67 9.76
N ALA A 169 21.66 -5.99 10.55
CA ALA A 169 21.70 -4.53 10.61
C ALA A 169 22.21 -3.87 9.31
N ASP A 170 23.05 -4.56 8.54
CA ASP A 170 23.60 -4.08 7.27
C ASP A 170 22.52 -3.85 6.19
N LYS A 171 21.35 -4.45 6.35
CA LYS A 171 20.21 -4.28 5.44
C LYS A 171 19.36 -3.04 5.74
N ALA A 172 19.58 -2.38 6.87
CA ALA A 172 18.82 -1.19 7.27
C ALA A 172 18.93 -0.03 6.27
N ASP A 173 20.05 0.07 5.56
CA ASP A 173 20.28 1.10 4.54
C ASP A 173 19.88 0.66 3.12
N HIS A 174 19.37 -0.55 2.95
CA HIS A 174 18.97 -1.03 1.64
C HIS A 174 17.66 -0.35 1.19
N PRO A 175 17.63 0.32 0.00
CA PRO A 175 16.48 1.14 -0.43
C PRO A 175 15.17 0.36 -0.55
N TYR A 176 15.21 -0.94 -0.79
CA TYR A 176 14.02 -1.79 -0.85
C TYR A 176 13.65 -2.39 0.51
N ALA A 177 14.51 -2.34 1.51
CA ALA A 177 14.16 -2.73 2.87
C ALA A 177 13.59 -1.54 3.66
N ALA A 178 14.22 -0.37 3.52
CA ALA A 178 13.87 0.87 4.22
C ALA A 178 13.66 2.02 3.21
N PRO A 179 12.47 2.12 2.59
CA PRO A 179 12.20 3.07 1.49
C PRO A 179 12.44 4.53 1.85
N LEU A 180 12.25 4.92 3.11
CA LEU A 180 12.53 6.30 3.54
C LEU A 180 14.00 6.69 3.37
N GLY A 181 14.93 5.75 3.51
CA GLY A 181 16.36 5.96 3.31
C GLY A 181 16.78 6.06 1.83
N SER A 182 15.94 5.67 0.88
CA SER A 182 16.30 5.67 -0.54
C SER A 182 16.70 7.05 -1.05
N SER A 183 17.87 7.14 -1.69
CA SER A 183 18.36 8.38 -2.32
C SER A 183 17.74 8.64 -3.70
N ARG A 184 17.09 7.65 -4.31
CA ARG A 184 16.57 7.70 -5.69
C ARG A 184 15.06 7.45 -5.69
N LEU A 185 14.26 8.51 -5.49
CA LEU A 185 12.81 8.46 -5.48
C LEU A 185 12.17 9.01 -6.77
N GLY A 186 12.93 9.65 -7.65
CA GLY A 186 12.42 10.19 -8.92
C GLY A 186 11.87 9.09 -9.82
N GLY A 187 10.82 9.42 -10.59
CA GLY A 187 10.19 8.51 -11.56
C GLY A 187 9.30 7.42 -10.96
N LEU A 188 9.04 7.45 -9.64
CA LEU A 188 8.07 6.56 -9.01
C LEU A 188 6.64 6.91 -9.44
N ALA A 189 5.77 5.89 -9.37
CA ALA A 189 4.34 6.09 -9.57
C ALA A 189 3.77 7.11 -8.57
N PRO A 190 2.73 7.88 -8.95
CA PRO A 190 2.03 8.78 -8.04
C PRO A 190 1.69 8.09 -6.72
N ALA A 191 1.75 8.84 -5.62
CA ALA A 191 1.51 8.29 -4.29
C ALA A 191 0.31 8.95 -3.61
N LEU A 192 -0.53 8.14 -2.97
CA LEU A 192 -1.45 8.56 -1.93
C LEU A 192 -0.87 8.10 -0.60
N VAL A 193 -0.64 9.03 0.32
CA VAL A 193 -0.12 8.75 1.66
C VAL A 193 -1.14 9.20 2.70
N LEU A 194 -1.65 8.27 3.47
CA LEU A 194 -2.61 8.52 4.52
C LEU A 194 -2.01 8.18 5.89
N THR A 195 -2.18 9.07 6.84
CA THR A 195 -1.80 8.90 8.25
C THR A 195 -2.81 9.64 9.14
N ALA A 196 -2.65 9.63 10.44
CA ALA A 196 -3.54 10.28 11.38
C ALA A 196 -2.77 11.11 12.42
N GLN A 197 -3.47 12.01 13.12
CA GLN A 197 -2.86 12.84 14.17
C GLN A 197 -2.30 12.02 15.32
N ASP A 198 -2.99 10.93 15.68
CA ASP A 198 -2.64 10.00 16.74
C ASP A 198 -1.80 8.79 16.27
N ASP A 199 -1.33 8.81 15.02
CA ASP A 199 -0.53 7.74 14.43
C ASP A 199 0.94 7.88 14.80
N LEU A 200 1.52 6.83 15.38
CA LEU A 200 2.94 6.80 15.73
C LEU A 200 3.88 6.77 14.50
N LEU A 201 3.41 6.30 13.34
CA LEU A 201 4.12 6.29 12.07
C LEU A 201 3.87 7.56 11.24
N ARG A 202 3.20 8.58 11.81
CA ARG A 202 2.83 9.83 11.14
C ARG A 202 4.02 10.55 10.54
N ASP A 203 5.03 10.79 11.36
CA ASP A 203 6.15 11.66 10.97
C ASP A 203 6.99 11.02 9.85
N GLU A 204 7.21 9.70 9.87
CA GLU A 204 7.93 9.02 8.79
C GLU A 204 7.09 8.96 7.51
N SER A 205 5.76 8.79 7.62
CA SER A 205 4.82 8.85 6.50
C SER A 205 4.89 10.21 5.79
N LEU A 206 4.81 11.30 6.56
CA LEU A 206 4.88 12.67 6.04
C LEU A 206 6.26 13.00 5.46
N ARG A 207 7.34 12.54 6.11
CA ARG A 207 8.70 12.71 5.61
C ARG A 207 8.91 11.99 4.28
N TYR A 208 8.35 10.78 4.12
CA TYR A 208 8.42 10.07 2.84
C TYR A 208 7.62 10.79 1.76
N ALA A 209 6.42 11.25 2.07
CA ALA A 209 5.60 12.06 1.16
C ALA A 209 6.32 13.33 0.70
N GLN A 210 7.02 14.02 1.62
CA GLN A 210 7.83 15.20 1.29
C GLN A 210 8.99 14.83 0.36
N ARG A 211 9.76 13.80 0.66
CA ARG A 211 10.88 13.35 -0.18
C ARG A 211 10.46 12.91 -1.58
N LEU A 212 9.30 12.28 -1.71
CA LEU A 212 8.70 11.96 -2.99
C LEU A 212 8.42 13.24 -3.81
N ARG A 213 7.80 14.27 -3.19
CA ARG A 213 7.53 15.55 -3.85
C ARG A 213 8.81 16.26 -4.28
N GLU A 214 9.82 16.30 -3.42
CA GLU A 214 11.14 16.87 -3.73
C GLU A 214 11.83 16.16 -4.89
N SER A 215 11.51 14.86 -5.10
CA SER A 215 12.00 14.05 -6.21
C SER A 215 11.13 14.15 -7.48
N GLY A 216 10.12 15.05 -7.51
CA GLY A 216 9.25 15.28 -8.66
C GLY A 216 8.10 14.27 -8.80
N VAL A 217 7.83 13.45 -7.79
CA VAL A 217 6.70 12.52 -7.77
C VAL A 217 5.42 13.27 -7.38
N THR A 218 4.32 12.98 -8.07
CA THR A 218 2.99 13.50 -7.67
C THR A 218 2.56 12.80 -6.39
N VAL A 219 2.28 13.58 -5.33
CA VAL A 219 1.88 13.03 -4.02
C VAL A 219 0.65 13.75 -3.49
N ASP A 220 -0.39 12.97 -3.18
CA ASP A 220 -1.51 13.36 -2.36
C ASP A 220 -1.29 12.81 -0.94
N ALA A 221 -1.19 13.67 0.07
CA ALA A 221 -0.90 13.25 1.44
C ALA A 221 -1.87 13.91 2.41
N HIS A 222 -2.49 13.11 3.28
CA HIS A 222 -3.47 13.57 4.24
C HIS A 222 -3.17 13.02 5.63
N VAL A 223 -3.39 13.88 6.62
CA VAL A 223 -3.43 13.52 8.04
C VAL A 223 -4.90 13.54 8.46
N LEU A 224 -5.42 12.41 8.90
CA LEU A 224 -6.77 12.30 9.41
C LEU A 224 -6.84 12.91 10.81
N ASP A 225 -7.95 13.58 11.09
CA ASP A 225 -8.21 14.09 12.44
C ASP A 225 -8.45 12.92 13.40
N GLY A 226 -7.81 12.98 14.58
CA GLY A 226 -7.90 11.95 15.60
C GLY A 226 -9.10 12.09 16.54
N PRO A 227 -9.33 11.10 17.40
CA PRO A 227 -8.59 9.84 17.52
C PRO A 227 -9.02 8.80 16.48
N THR A 228 -8.05 8.18 15.81
CA THR A 228 -8.31 7.13 14.83
C THR A 228 -7.92 5.75 15.34
N GLY A 229 -6.98 5.70 16.27
CA GLY A 229 -6.34 4.47 16.76
C GLY A 229 -5.35 3.85 15.75
N TRP A 230 -4.93 4.63 14.73
CA TRP A 230 -3.95 4.15 13.74
C TRP A 230 -2.54 4.01 14.36
N PRO A 231 -1.74 3.04 13.91
CA PRO A 231 -2.01 2.05 12.85
C PRO A 231 -2.79 0.81 13.33
N CYS A 232 -2.95 0.60 14.64
CA CYS A 232 -3.57 -0.61 15.19
C CYS A 232 -4.99 -0.84 14.66
N ALA A 233 -5.79 0.23 14.54
CA ALA A 233 -7.17 0.15 14.04
C ALA A 233 -7.26 -0.29 12.57
N LEU A 234 -6.18 -0.17 11.79
CA LEU A 234 -6.14 -0.64 10.40
C LEU A 234 -6.10 -2.17 10.27
N ILE A 235 -5.61 -2.86 11.32
CA ILE A 235 -5.37 -4.30 11.33
C ILE A 235 -6.26 -5.04 12.35
N ASP A 236 -7.26 -4.37 12.91
CA ASP A 236 -8.14 -4.95 13.93
C ASP A 236 -9.09 -5.99 13.33
N ARG A 237 -8.89 -7.25 13.72
CA ARG A 237 -9.71 -8.39 13.29
C ARG A 237 -11.15 -8.36 13.84
N ALA A 238 -11.36 -7.69 14.97
CA ALA A 238 -12.68 -7.65 15.62
C ALA A 238 -13.67 -6.77 14.86
N ASN A 239 -13.19 -5.84 14.04
CA ASN A 239 -13.97 -4.85 13.31
C ASN A 239 -13.98 -5.11 11.79
N ALA A 240 -14.04 -6.37 11.36
CA ALA A 240 -14.04 -6.76 9.95
C ALA A 240 -15.16 -6.14 9.10
N ASP A 241 -16.16 -5.54 9.72
CA ASP A 241 -17.23 -4.79 9.05
C ASP A 241 -16.94 -3.27 9.11
N ALA A 242 -15.90 -2.90 8.42
CA ALA A 242 -15.26 -1.57 8.46
C ALA A 242 -16.16 -0.41 8.04
N SER A 243 -17.24 -0.66 7.32
CA SER A 243 -18.10 0.42 6.80
C SER A 243 -18.94 1.10 7.88
N VAL A 244 -19.09 0.50 9.06
CA VAL A 244 -19.98 0.97 10.13
C VAL A 244 -19.23 1.40 11.39
N ALA A 245 -18.01 0.92 11.63
CA ALA A 245 -17.35 1.02 12.93
C ALA A 245 -16.43 2.25 13.11
N HIS A 246 -15.85 2.81 12.06
CA HIS A 246 -14.85 3.88 12.19
C HIS A 246 -15.28 5.16 11.49
N SER A 247 -15.27 6.29 12.22
CA SER A 247 -15.62 7.62 11.70
C SER A 247 -14.74 8.05 10.49
N TRP A 248 -13.51 7.58 10.43
CA TRP A 248 -12.56 7.90 9.37
C TRP A 248 -12.74 7.07 8.09
N ALA A 249 -13.46 5.93 8.14
CA ALA A 249 -13.53 4.99 7.01
C ALA A 249 -14.13 5.61 5.74
N ALA A 250 -15.15 6.45 5.87
CA ALA A 250 -15.78 7.14 4.74
C ALA A 250 -14.78 8.10 4.05
N ALA A 251 -14.03 8.89 4.84
CA ALA A 251 -13.03 9.81 4.31
C ALA A 251 -11.90 9.06 3.58
N VAL A 252 -11.42 7.96 4.15
CA VAL A 252 -10.39 7.11 3.50
C VAL A 252 -10.88 6.56 2.17
N ARG A 253 -12.09 6.01 2.11
CA ARG A 253 -12.71 5.51 0.87
C ARG A 253 -12.82 6.60 -0.20
N GLU A 254 -13.24 7.81 0.17
CA GLU A 254 -13.33 8.94 -0.75
C GLU A 254 -11.94 9.33 -1.32
N ARG A 255 -10.88 9.28 -0.50
CA ARG A 255 -9.51 9.52 -0.96
C ARG A 255 -9.05 8.46 -1.94
N PHE A 256 -9.36 7.19 -1.70
CA PHE A 256 -9.07 6.12 -2.65
C PHE A 256 -9.76 6.34 -4.00
N ALA A 257 -11.07 6.64 -3.99
CA ALA A 257 -11.83 6.88 -5.21
C ALA A 257 -11.28 8.08 -6.00
N ALA A 258 -11.00 9.20 -5.34
CA ALA A 258 -10.42 10.38 -5.96
C ALA A 258 -9.02 10.09 -6.55
N PHE A 259 -8.19 9.34 -5.86
CA PHE A 259 -6.86 8.97 -6.34
C PHE A 259 -6.92 8.06 -7.57
N PHE A 260 -7.82 7.08 -7.59
CA PHE A 260 -8.04 6.23 -8.77
C PHE A 260 -8.49 7.05 -9.99
N GLU A 261 -9.42 7.99 -9.79
CA GLU A 261 -9.90 8.85 -10.87
C GLU A 261 -8.79 9.73 -11.44
N GLN A 262 -8.07 10.44 -10.59
CA GLN A 262 -6.99 11.35 -11.00
C GLN A 262 -5.86 10.64 -11.75
N THR A 263 -5.46 9.47 -11.29
CA THR A 263 -4.34 8.72 -11.91
C THR A 263 -4.75 8.06 -13.22
N THR A 264 -6.00 7.60 -13.33
CA THR A 264 -6.52 6.99 -14.56
C THR A 264 -6.70 8.03 -15.67
N GLN A 265 -7.19 9.22 -15.35
CA GLN A 265 -7.33 10.31 -16.32
C GLN A 265 -5.99 10.76 -16.90
N ARG A 266 -4.94 10.86 -16.08
CA ARG A 266 -3.58 11.22 -16.53
C ARG A 266 -3.01 10.19 -17.51
N SER A 267 -3.25 8.91 -17.29
CA SER A 267 -2.79 7.86 -18.21
C SER A 267 -3.43 7.96 -19.60
N CYS A 268 -4.68 8.40 -19.70
CA CYS A 268 -5.34 8.65 -20.98
C CYS A 268 -4.77 9.84 -21.74
N CYS A 269 -4.37 10.92 -21.06
CA CYS A 269 -3.82 12.11 -21.69
C CYS A 269 -2.40 11.90 -22.25
N PHE A 270 -1.60 11.01 -21.65
CA PHE A 270 -0.25 10.70 -22.16
C PHE A 270 -0.26 9.81 -23.40
N SER A 271 -1.28 8.99 -23.61
CA SER A 271 -1.43 8.13 -24.79
C SER A 271 -1.90 8.88 -26.04
N LEU A 272 -2.27 10.16 -25.94
CA LEU A 272 -2.78 10.98 -27.04
C LEU A 272 -1.76 12.00 -27.60
N ARG A 273 -0.46 11.95 -27.23
CA ARG A 273 0.56 12.73 -27.91
C ARG A 273 1.08 11.95 -29.12
N PRO A 274 0.68 12.33 -30.37
CA PRO A 274 1.32 11.77 -31.54
C PRO A 274 2.77 12.28 -31.61
N ASP A 275 3.68 11.38 -31.93
CA ASP A 275 5.08 11.68 -32.28
C ASP A 275 5.13 12.81 -33.31
N LYS A 276 5.44 14.01 -32.87
CA LYS A 276 5.90 15.11 -33.73
C LYS A 276 7.11 15.74 -33.07
N PHE A 277 8.27 15.22 -33.40
CA PHE A 277 9.51 15.99 -33.47
C PHE A 277 10.68 15.06 -33.80
N TRP A 278 10.77 14.70 -35.08
CA TRP A 278 12.06 14.48 -35.78
C TRP A 278 11.84 14.85 -37.23
N LYS A 279 12.22 16.06 -37.62
CA LYS A 279 12.71 16.43 -38.95
C LYS A 279 14.00 17.19 -38.77
#